data_103a6d088216a783049f44c31241e7a0
#
_entry.id   103a6d088216a783049f44c31241e7a0
#
_cell.length_a   1.000
_cell.length_b   1.000
_cell.length_c   1.000
_cell.angle_alpha   90.00
_cell.angle_beta   90.00
_cell.angle_gamma   90.00
#
_symmetry.space_group_name_H-M   'P 1'
#
loop_
_entity.id
_entity.type
_entity.pdbx_description
1 polymer ?
#
loop_
_entity_poly.entity_id
_entity_poly.type
_entity_poly.pdbx_seq_one_letter_code
_entity_poly.pdbx_strand_id
1 'polypeptide(L)'
;MDKAFLDLLAEKEFEYITVKDICKRAGVNRSTFYLHYETIADLLDESVEYMSNGFLKYFSENDIGLKINNSPLDELMFIKPDYIIPYLSYIKDNKKLFQTAVLHSGTLQLDKNYKKLFEYVFSPILMRFDVPENERHYTMAFYINGIIALIMEWLKNNCRESIEDIADIIIRNIKSTES
;
A
#
# COMPACT_ATOMS: atom_id res chain seq x y z
N MET A 1 -16.16 -12.40 1.04
CA MET A 1 -15.20 -13.25 1.79
C MET A 1 -14.13 -12.44 2.48
N ASP A 2 -13.69 -11.33 1.92
CA ASP A 2 -12.64 -10.47 2.48
C ASP A 2 -12.91 -10.03 3.93
N LYS A 3 -14.10 -9.49 4.23
CA LYS A 3 -14.44 -9.10 5.59
C LYS A 3 -14.31 -10.26 6.58
N ALA A 4 -14.82 -11.43 6.21
CA ALA A 4 -14.75 -12.61 7.07
C ALA A 4 -13.32 -13.07 7.31
N PHE A 5 -12.48 -12.96 6.29
CA PHE A 5 -11.06 -13.27 6.37
C PHE A 5 -10.29 -12.25 7.24
N LEU A 6 -10.55 -10.96 7.05
CA LEU A 6 -9.94 -9.88 7.86
C LEU A 6 -10.33 -10.01 9.35
N ASP A 7 -11.60 -10.33 9.63
CA ASP A 7 -12.06 -10.58 10.99
C ASP A 7 -11.32 -11.79 11.63
N LEU A 8 -11.10 -12.86 10.85
CA LEU A 8 -10.34 -14.02 11.32
C LEU A 8 -8.86 -13.70 11.54
N LEU A 9 -8.24 -12.90 10.67
CA LEU A 9 -6.86 -12.43 10.85
C LEU A 9 -6.70 -11.58 12.11
N ALA A 10 -7.73 -10.86 12.54
CA ALA A 10 -7.70 -10.12 13.79
C ALA A 10 -7.72 -11.03 15.02
N GLU A 11 -8.32 -12.23 14.90
CA GLU A 11 -8.51 -13.16 16.00
C GLU A 11 -7.39 -14.21 16.14
N LYS A 12 -6.76 -14.63 15.02
CA LYS A 12 -5.76 -15.71 15.01
C LYS A 12 -4.72 -15.52 13.89
N GLU A 13 -3.61 -16.23 14.02
CA GLU A 13 -2.54 -16.20 13.00
C GLU A 13 -3.00 -16.86 11.70
N PHE A 14 -2.44 -16.42 10.57
CA PHE A 14 -2.80 -16.84 9.22
C PHE A 14 -2.75 -18.37 9.03
N GLU A 15 -1.72 -19.01 9.58
CA GLU A 15 -1.48 -20.45 9.48
C GLU A 15 -2.60 -21.31 10.10
N TYR A 16 -3.36 -20.74 11.02
CA TYR A 16 -4.48 -21.41 11.67
C TYR A 16 -5.85 -21.09 11.04
N ILE A 17 -5.87 -20.24 10.00
CA ILE A 17 -7.09 -19.92 9.27
C ILE A 17 -7.34 -21.01 8.22
N THR A 18 -8.53 -21.60 8.25
CA THR A 18 -8.94 -22.62 7.29
C THR A 18 -10.05 -22.11 6.37
N VAL A 19 -10.16 -22.70 5.18
CA VAL A 19 -11.29 -22.44 4.26
C VAL A 19 -12.63 -22.67 4.97
N LYS A 20 -12.70 -23.66 5.87
CA LYS A 20 -13.90 -23.93 6.68
C LYS A 20 -14.25 -22.74 7.58
N ASP A 21 -13.27 -22.13 8.21
CA ASP A 21 -13.50 -20.98 9.09
C ASP A 21 -13.99 -19.77 8.30
N ILE A 22 -13.34 -19.49 7.16
CA ILE A 22 -13.72 -18.40 6.27
C ILE A 22 -15.15 -18.58 5.78
N CYS A 23 -15.47 -19.76 5.24
CA CYS A 23 -16.81 -20.08 4.74
C CYS A 23 -17.88 -19.96 5.85
N LYS A 24 -17.58 -20.48 7.05
CA LYS A 24 -18.49 -20.37 8.20
C LYS A 24 -18.73 -18.92 8.60
N ARG A 25 -17.68 -18.11 8.65
CA ARG A 25 -17.76 -16.68 9.01
C ARG A 25 -18.46 -15.86 7.94
N ALA A 26 -18.22 -16.15 6.66
CA ALA A 26 -18.83 -15.50 5.51
C ALA A 26 -20.27 -15.95 5.23
N GLY A 27 -20.75 -17.03 5.86
CA GLY A 27 -22.08 -17.59 5.59
C GLY A 27 -22.20 -18.27 4.22
N VAL A 28 -21.10 -18.79 3.68
CA VAL A 28 -21.05 -19.46 2.36
C VAL A 28 -20.57 -20.90 2.50
N ASN A 29 -20.75 -21.71 1.45
CA ASN A 29 -20.21 -23.06 1.42
C ASN A 29 -18.81 -23.12 0.77
N ARG A 30 -18.13 -24.28 0.92
CA ARG A 30 -16.79 -24.46 0.37
C ARG A 30 -16.71 -24.38 -1.15
N SER A 31 -17.75 -24.82 -1.84
CA SER A 31 -17.78 -24.72 -3.31
C SER A 31 -17.78 -23.27 -3.77
N THR A 32 -18.46 -22.38 -3.02
CA THR A 32 -18.43 -20.94 -3.29
C THR A 32 -17.01 -20.36 -3.12
N PHE A 33 -16.27 -20.82 -2.09
CA PHE A 33 -14.87 -20.40 -1.95
C PHE A 33 -14.04 -20.80 -3.18
N TYR A 34 -14.09 -22.07 -3.57
CA TYR A 34 -13.29 -22.61 -4.68
C TYR A 34 -13.73 -22.15 -6.07
N LEU A 35 -14.87 -21.47 -6.20
CA LEU A 35 -15.23 -20.75 -7.43
C LEU A 35 -14.41 -19.47 -7.63
N HIS A 36 -13.86 -18.90 -6.56
CA HIS A 36 -13.14 -17.61 -6.60
C HIS A 36 -11.65 -17.75 -6.30
N TYR A 37 -11.26 -18.69 -5.44
CA TYR A 37 -9.90 -18.85 -4.93
C TYR A 37 -9.48 -20.32 -4.96
N GLU A 38 -8.27 -20.56 -5.38
CA GLU A 38 -7.64 -21.89 -5.28
C GLU A 38 -7.12 -22.13 -3.85
N THR A 39 -6.56 -21.09 -3.25
CA THR A 39 -5.95 -21.12 -1.92
C THR A 39 -6.40 -19.93 -1.05
N ILE A 40 -6.08 -19.99 0.25
CA ILE A 40 -6.29 -18.84 1.15
C ILE A 40 -5.29 -17.71 0.82
N ALA A 41 -4.15 -18.03 0.23
CA ALA A 41 -3.19 -17.03 -0.20
C ALA A 41 -3.76 -16.14 -1.33
N ASP A 42 -4.56 -16.71 -2.25
CA ASP A 42 -5.22 -15.93 -3.30
C ASP A 42 -6.22 -14.92 -2.70
N LEU A 43 -6.94 -15.34 -1.66
CA LEU A 43 -7.84 -14.44 -0.93
C LEU A 43 -7.06 -13.37 -0.16
N LEU A 44 -5.88 -13.70 0.41
CA LEU A 44 -5.00 -12.72 1.05
C LEU A 44 -4.56 -11.66 0.04
N ASP A 45 -4.10 -12.09 -1.12
CA ASP A 45 -3.64 -11.21 -2.19
C ASP A 45 -4.76 -10.28 -2.68
N GLU A 46 -5.97 -10.80 -2.90
CA GLU A 46 -7.15 -9.99 -3.25
C GLU A 46 -7.53 -9.01 -2.14
N SER A 47 -7.49 -9.44 -0.89
CA SER A 47 -7.78 -8.58 0.26
C SER A 47 -6.79 -7.41 0.37
N VAL A 48 -5.50 -7.66 0.15
CA VAL A 48 -4.47 -6.60 0.09
C VAL A 48 -4.70 -5.66 -1.10
N GLU A 49 -5.05 -6.20 -2.27
CA GLU A 49 -5.36 -5.39 -3.45
C GLU A 49 -6.60 -4.52 -3.22
N TYR A 50 -7.65 -5.08 -2.63
CA TYR A 50 -8.87 -4.34 -2.28
C TYR A 50 -8.58 -3.18 -1.34
N MET A 51 -7.79 -3.42 -0.29
CA MET A 51 -7.39 -2.42 0.68
C MET A 51 -6.53 -1.33 0.03
N SER A 52 -5.57 -1.71 -0.80
CA SER A 52 -4.70 -0.76 -1.52
C SER A 52 -5.50 0.10 -2.52
N ASN A 53 -6.46 -0.50 -3.24
CA ASN A 53 -7.36 0.22 -4.14
C ASN A 53 -8.29 1.19 -3.39
N GLY A 54 -8.79 0.82 -2.22
CA GLY A 54 -9.58 1.70 -1.36
C GLY A 54 -8.81 2.95 -0.96
N PHE A 55 -7.53 2.79 -0.62
CA PHE A 55 -6.64 3.90 -0.34
C PHE A 55 -6.39 4.79 -1.57
N LEU A 56 -6.11 4.18 -2.74
CA LEU A 56 -5.92 4.93 -3.99
C LEU A 56 -7.17 5.72 -4.41
N LYS A 57 -8.34 5.15 -4.17
CA LYS A 57 -9.62 5.84 -4.42
C LYS A 57 -9.77 7.09 -3.56
N TYR A 58 -9.33 7.03 -2.30
CA TYR A 58 -9.31 8.19 -1.41
C TYR A 58 -8.46 9.34 -1.98
N PHE A 59 -7.31 9.03 -2.61
CA PHE A 59 -6.49 10.04 -3.28
C PHE A 59 -7.12 10.57 -4.57
N SER A 60 -7.78 9.73 -5.37
CA SER A 60 -8.39 10.15 -6.63
C SER A 60 -9.65 11.01 -6.42
N GLU A 61 -10.41 10.74 -5.36
CA GLU A 61 -11.64 11.48 -5.02
C GLU A 61 -11.35 12.88 -4.41
N ASN A 62 -10.12 13.14 -3.95
CA ASN A 62 -9.74 14.43 -3.33
C ASN A 62 -9.04 15.41 -4.28
N ASP A 63 -9.36 15.40 -5.58
CA ASP A 63 -8.86 16.36 -6.58
C ASP A 63 -7.31 16.47 -6.65
N ILE A 64 -6.61 15.38 -6.39
CA ILE A 64 -5.14 15.35 -6.44
C ILE A 64 -4.62 15.73 -7.83
N GLY A 65 -5.29 15.28 -8.89
CA GLY A 65 -4.93 15.64 -10.25
C GLY A 65 -4.97 17.16 -10.50
N LEU A 66 -5.96 17.87 -9.95
CA LEU A 66 -6.06 19.34 -10.06
C LEU A 66 -4.98 20.02 -9.21
N LYS A 67 -4.69 19.49 -8.04
CA LYS A 67 -3.60 19.99 -7.17
C LYS A 67 -2.24 19.81 -7.81
N ILE A 68 -1.98 18.65 -8.42
CA ILE A 68 -0.72 18.38 -9.14
C ILE A 68 -0.44 19.41 -10.22
N ASN A 69 -1.45 19.80 -10.99
CA ASN A 69 -1.26 20.72 -12.13
C ASN A 69 -1.14 22.18 -11.69
N ASN A 70 -1.73 22.57 -10.58
CA ASN A 70 -1.85 23.97 -10.16
C ASN A 70 -0.99 24.35 -8.95
N SER A 71 -0.43 23.39 -8.21
CA SER A 71 0.40 23.67 -7.04
C SER A 71 1.82 24.10 -7.43
N PRO A 72 2.47 24.97 -6.66
CA PRO A 72 3.91 25.25 -6.79
C PRO A 72 4.75 23.96 -6.70
N LEU A 73 5.91 23.92 -7.35
CA LEU A 73 6.78 22.74 -7.38
C LEU A 73 7.19 22.24 -5.98
N ASP A 74 7.45 23.17 -5.08
CA ASP A 74 7.79 22.88 -3.68
C ASP A 74 6.60 22.28 -2.88
N GLU A 75 5.39 22.45 -3.37
CA GLU A 75 4.19 21.82 -2.83
C GLU A 75 3.86 20.44 -3.43
N LEU A 76 4.47 20.10 -4.56
CA LEU A 76 4.24 18.81 -5.25
C LEU A 76 5.01 17.63 -4.67
N MET A 77 5.74 17.83 -3.59
CA MET A 77 6.41 16.73 -2.91
C MET A 77 5.37 15.79 -2.27
N PHE A 78 5.16 14.60 -2.88
CA PHE A 78 4.30 13.53 -2.34
C PHE A 78 4.66 13.06 -0.94
N ILE A 79 5.77 13.55 -0.44
CA ILE A 79 6.37 13.17 0.83
C ILE A 79 6.05 14.23 1.88
N LYS A 80 5.06 15.09 1.64
CA LYS A 80 4.56 15.96 2.72
C LYS A 80 3.86 15.12 3.77
N PRO A 81 3.99 15.48 5.06
CA PRO A 81 3.29 14.80 6.16
C PRO A 81 1.80 14.62 5.87
N ASP A 82 1.14 15.59 5.25
CA ASP A 82 -0.29 15.59 4.93
C ASP A 82 -0.74 14.42 4.04
N TYR A 83 0.17 13.84 3.26
CA TYR A 83 -0.12 12.69 2.39
C TYR A 83 0.39 11.38 2.99
N ILE A 84 1.58 11.39 3.60
CA ILE A 84 2.20 10.16 4.08
C ILE A 84 1.62 9.69 5.42
N ILE A 85 1.25 10.62 6.31
CA ILE A 85 0.68 10.29 7.62
C ILE A 85 -0.64 9.53 7.51
N PRO A 86 -1.64 9.93 6.70
CA PRO A 86 -2.85 9.16 6.50
C PRO A 86 -2.58 7.75 5.96
N TYR A 87 -1.61 7.62 5.06
CA TYR A 87 -1.21 6.32 4.52
C TYR A 87 -0.57 5.40 5.57
N LEU A 88 0.36 5.92 6.34
CA LEU A 88 0.98 5.17 7.43
C LEU A 88 -0.03 4.81 8.52
N SER A 89 -0.98 5.72 8.83
CA SER A 89 -2.07 5.44 9.76
C SER A 89 -2.93 4.28 9.28
N TYR A 90 -3.32 4.31 8.01
CA TYR A 90 -4.09 3.24 7.40
C TYR A 90 -3.36 1.88 7.44
N ILE A 91 -2.06 1.86 7.14
CA ILE A 91 -1.22 0.65 7.25
C ILE A 91 -1.18 0.17 8.70
N LYS A 92 -0.99 1.07 9.66
CA LYS A 92 -0.91 0.74 11.09
C LYS A 92 -2.23 0.18 11.62
N ASP A 93 -3.36 0.76 11.24
CA ASP A 93 -4.69 0.29 11.63
C ASP A 93 -5.01 -1.10 11.07
N ASN A 94 -4.43 -1.43 9.91
CA ASN A 94 -4.56 -2.72 9.24
C ASN A 94 -3.29 -3.57 9.30
N LYS A 95 -2.41 -3.32 10.30
CA LYS A 95 -1.05 -3.87 10.34
C LYS A 95 -1.00 -5.39 10.21
N LYS A 96 -1.95 -6.12 10.80
CA LYS A 96 -1.95 -7.58 10.78
C LYS A 96 -2.12 -8.13 9.36
N LEU A 97 -2.97 -7.51 8.54
CA LEU A 97 -3.12 -7.85 7.14
C LEU A 97 -1.81 -7.60 6.37
N PHE A 98 -1.25 -6.39 6.52
CA PHE A 98 -0.02 -6.02 5.80
C PHE A 98 1.19 -6.85 6.27
N GLN A 99 1.32 -7.14 7.56
CA GLN A 99 2.35 -8.06 8.08
C GLN A 99 2.21 -9.46 7.49
N THR A 100 0.98 -10.00 7.44
CA THR A 100 0.71 -11.30 6.88
C THR A 100 1.05 -11.34 5.38
N ALA A 101 0.66 -10.31 4.64
CA ALA A 101 1.00 -10.21 3.22
C ALA A 101 2.52 -10.18 2.99
N VAL A 102 3.27 -9.41 3.77
CA VAL A 102 4.74 -9.34 3.69
C VAL A 102 5.38 -10.69 3.99
N LEU A 103 4.87 -11.42 4.97
CA LEU A 103 5.42 -12.73 5.37
C LEU A 103 5.15 -13.83 4.34
N HIS A 104 3.98 -13.83 3.71
CA HIS A 104 3.51 -14.93 2.86
C HIS A 104 3.69 -14.68 1.36
N SER A 105 3.57 -13.45 0.90
CA SER A 105 3.76 -13.13 -0.53
C SER A 105 5.14 -12.55 -0.84
N GLY A 106 5.94 -12.22 0.17
CA GLY A 106 7.25 -11.60 0.00
C GLY A 106 7.22 -10.19 -0.61
N THR A 107 6.06 -9.79 -1.10
CA THR A 107 5.82 -8.48 -1.71
C THR A 107 4.42 -7.99 -1.34
N LEU A 108 4.25 -6.70 -1.19
CA LEU A 108 2.93 -6.08 -1.05
C LEU A 108 2.19 -5.98 -2.40
N GLN A 109 2.41 -6.90 -3.34
CA GLN A 109 1.84 -6.91 -4.71
C GLN A 109 1.52 -5.53 -5.29
N LEU A 110 2.50 -4.61 -5.15
CA LEU A 110 2.33 -3.22 -5.57
C LEU A 110 2.38 -3.05 -7.09
N ASP A 111 2.79 -4.09 -7.82
CA ASP A 111 3.01 -4.03 -9.26
C ASP A 111 1.75 -3.63 -10.04
N LYS A 112 0.57 -4.16 -9.67
CA LYS A 112 -0.68 -3.82 -10.35
C LYS A 112 -1.16 -2.40 -10.03
N ASN A 113 -1.00 -1.98 -8.77
CA ASN A 113 -1.39 -0.64 -8.32
C ASN A 113 -0.33 0.40 -8.67
N TYR A 114 0.95 0.00 -8.74
CA TYR A 114 2.08 0.82 -9.15
C TYR A 114 1.85 1.45 -10.53
N LYS A 115 1.37 0.69 -11.52
CA LYS A 115 1.15 1.22 -12.87
C LYS A 115 0.13 2.37 -12.88
N LYS A 116 -0.97 2.21 -12.17
CA LYS A 116 -1.99 3.28 -12.06
C LYS A 116 -1.43 4.50 -11.31
N LEU A 117 -0.77 4.28 -10.17
CA LEU A 117 -0.12 5.36 -9.44
C LEU A 117 0.92 6.09 -10.28
N PHE A 118 1.76 5.32 -11.00
CA PHE A 118 2.76 5.91 -11.89
C PHE A 118 2.11 6.80 -12.96
N GLU A 119 1.12 6.28 -13.68
CA GLU A 119 0.52 6.99 -14.82
C GLU A 119 -0.26 8.23 -14.37
N TYR A 120 -1.04 8.14 -13.30
CA TYR A 120 -1.98 9.21 -12.92
C TYR A 120 -1.41 10.20 -11.91
N VAL A 121 -0.41 9.81 -11.18
CA VAL A 121 0.09 10.60 -10.05
C VAL A 121 1.54 11.00 -10.24
N PHE A 122 2.43 10.04 -10.39
CA PHE A 122 3.87 10.30 -10.34
C PHE A 122 4.46 10.81 -11.66
N SER A 123 4.05 10.26 -12.79
CA SER A 123 4.56 10.70 -14.09
C SER A 123 4.27 12.18 -14.37
N PRO A 124 3.07 12.71 -14.10
CA PRO A 124 2.81 14.16 -14.22
C PRO A 124 3.69 15.01 -13.32
N ILE A 125 4.01 14.54 -12.11
CA ILE A 125 4.89 15.26 -11.17
C ILE A 125 6.33 15.26 -11.66
N LEU A 126 6.86 14.08 -11.99
CA LEU A 126 8.21 13.95 -12.52
C LEU A 126 8.41 14.79 -13.80
N MET A 127 7.35 14.93 -14.61
CA MET A 127 7.34 15.82 -15.76
C MET A 127 7.52 17.28 -15.35
N ARG A 128 6.89 17.74 -14.28
CA ARG A 128 7.04 19.11 -13.77
C ARG A 128 8.39 19.38 -13.13
N PHE A 129 9.09 18.34 -12.68
CA PHE A 129 10.47 18.39 -12.22
C PHE A 129 11.48 18.18 -13.36
N ASP A 130 11.05 18.30 -14.61
CA ASP A 130 11.87 18.13 -15.81
C ASP A 130 12.63 16.80 -15.89
N VAL A 131 12.14 15.77 -15.22
CA VAL A 131 12.73 14.42 -15.32
C VAL A 131 12.45 13.86 -16.71
N PRO A 132 13.50 13.47 -17.48
CA PRO A 132 13.34 12.91 -18.82
C PRO A 132 12.41 11.70 -18.84
N GLU A 133 11.59 11.58 -19.88
CA GLU A 133 10.56 10.51 -19.98
C GLU A 133 11.16 9.10 -19.81
N ASN A 134 12.31 8.86 -20.43
CA ASN A 134 13.03 7.58 -20.34
C ASN A 134 13.60 7.27 -18.95
N GLU A 135 13.72 8.27 -18.07
CA GLU A 135 14.25 8.11 -16.72
C GLU A 135 13.14 8.00 -15.65
N ARG A 136 11.93 8.46 -15.93
CA ARG A 136 10.82 8.53 -14.96
C ARG A 136 10.51 7.19 -14.30
N HIS A 137 10.52 6.09 -15.07
CA HIS A 137 10.27 4.76 -14.53
C HIS A 137 11.36 4.31 -13.54
N TYR A 138 12.63 4.60 -13.84
CA TYR A 138 13.75 4.25 -12.95
C TYR A 138 13.72 5.09 -11.68
N THR A 139 13.55 6.40 -11.83
CA THR A 139 13.43 7.35 -10.71
C THR A 139 12.30 6.92 -9.78
N MET A 140 11.15 6.61 -10.36
CA MET A 140 10.00 6.18 -9.60
C MET A 140 10.21 4.83 -8.91
N ALA A 141 10.79 3.85 -9.61
CA ALA A 141 11.11 2.55 -9.03
C ALA A 141 12.04 2.70 -7.82
N PHE A 142 13.04 3.57 -7.90
CA PHE A 142 13.96 3.85 -6.81
C PHE A 142 13.22 4.39 -5.57
N TYR A 143 12.43 5.44 -5.72
CA TYR A 143 11.73 6.06 -4.60
C TYR A 143 10.65 5.15 -4.00
N ILE A 144 9.83 4.52 -4.83
CA ILE A 144 8.77 3.63 -4.34
C ILE A 144 9.35 2.43 -3.60
N ASN A 145 10.35 1.75 -4.17
CA ASN A 145 10.94 0.60 -3.49
C ASN A 145 11.63 0.99 -2.19
N GLY A 146 12.24 2.17 -2.14
CA GLY A 146 12.80 2.72 -0.90
C GLY A 146 11.73 2.95 0.18
N ILE A 147 10.61 3.59 -0.17
CA ILE A 147 9.48 3.82 0.75
C ILE A 147 8.90 2.49 1.22
N ILE A 148 8.66 1.57 0.29
CA ILE A 148 8.15 0.24 0.60
C ILE A 148 9.07 -0.51 1.56
N ALA A 149 10.38 -0.47 1.31
CA ALA A 149 11.36 -1.13 2.17
C ALA A 149 11.32 -0.58 3.61
N LEU A 150 11.18 0.74 3.79
CA LEU A 150 11.02 1.37 5.11
C LEU A 150 9.72 0.95 5.79
N ILE A 151 8.60 0.94 5.06
CA ILE A 151 7.30 0.49 5.58
C ILE A 151 7.35 -1.00 5.97
N MET A 152 7.95 -1.84 5.14
CA MET A 152 8.11 -3.27 5.43
C MET A 152 8.94 -3.49 6.70
N GLU A 153 10.02 -2.75 6.87
CA GLU A 153 10.84 -2.84 8.08
C GLU A 153 10.05 -2.38 9.32
N TRP A 154 9.31 -1.30 9.22
CA TRP A 154 8.43 -0.83 10.29
C TRP A 154 7.35 -1.86 10.67
N LEU A 155 6.72 -2.50 9.67
CA LEU A 155 5.74 -3.57 9.88
C LEU A 155 6.38 -4.78 10.57
N LYS A 156 7.59 -5.21 10.16
CA LYS A 156 8.33 -6.31 10.79
C LYS A 156 8.66 -6.00 12.26
N ASN A 157 8.98 -4.74 12.56
CA ASN A 157 9.21 -4.24 13.90
C ASN A 157 7.92 -3.92 14.68
N ASN A 158 6.78 -4.47 14.23
CA ASN A 158 5.46 -4.35 14.86
C ASN A 158 4.98 -2.89 15.00
N CYS A 159 5.37 -2.01 14.07
CA CYS A 159 5.06 -0.57 14.07
C CYS A 159 5.45 0.10 15.40
N ARG A 160 6.66 -0.20 15.89
CA ARG A 160 7.14 0.29 17.20
C ARG A 160 7.32 1.81 17.22
N GLU A 161 7.85 2.36 16.15
CA GLU A 161 8.03 3.79 15.98
C GLU A 161 6.66 4.46 15.77
N SER A 162 6.56 5.75 16.15
CA SER A 162 5.36 6.54 15.87
C SER A 162 5.16 6.74 14.36
N ILE A 163 3.96 7.10 13.95
CA ILE A 163 3.66 7.40 12.54
C ILE A 163 4.48 8.62 12.09
N GLU A 164 4.60 9.60 12.97
CA GLU A 164 5.37 10.82 12.76
C GLU A 164 6.85 10.52 12.56
N ASP A 165 7.44 9.66 13.41
CA ASP A 165 8.85 9.27 13.29
C ASP A 165 9.14 8.57 11.96
N ILE A 166 8.26 7.64 11.54
CA ILE A 166 8.42 6.93 10.26
C ILE A 166 8.23 7.90 9.08
N ALA A 167 7.26 8.80 9.15
CA ALA A 167 7.07 9.84 8.14
C ALA A 167 8.34 10.69 8.00
N ASP A 168 8.92 11.13 9.10
CA ASP A 168 10.15 11.92 9.12
C ASP A 168 11.35 11.14 8.57
N ILE A 169 11.46 9.85 8.87
CA ILE A 169 12.52 8.98 8.32
C ILE A 169 12.38 8.90 6.79
N ILE A 170 11.17 8.66 6.29
CA ILE A 170 10.90 8.58 4.85
C ILE A 170 11.26 9.91 4.19
N ILE A 171 10.77 11.03 4.71
CA ILE A 171 11.00 12.38 4.16
C ILE A 171 12.49 12.70 4.11
N ARG A 172 13.24 12.42 5.18
CA ARG A 172 14.69 12.71 5.25
C ARG A 172 15.48 11.87 4.24
N ASN A 173 15.16 10.58 4.10
CA ASN A 173 15.87 9.71 3.15
C ASN A 173 15.65 10.13 1.70
N ILE A 174 14.48 10.66 1.37
CA ILE A 174 14.19 11.13 0.02
C ILE A 174 14.87 12.46 -0.25
N LYS A 175 14.81 13.42 0.68
CA LYS A 175 15.48 14.73 0.54
C LYS A 175 17.02 14.64 0.47
N SER A 176 17.61 13.65 1.14
CA SER A 176 19.07 13.46 1.10
C SER A 176 19.59 12.96 -0.25
N THR A 177 18.73 12.49 -1.14
CA THR A 177 19.08 12.03 -2.49
C THR A 177 19.05 13.16 -3.53
N GLU A 178 18.54 14.34 -3.17
CA GLU A 178 18.46 15.51 -4.05
C GLU A 178 19.65 16.49 -3.89
N SER A 179 20.63 16.14 -3.04
CA SER A 179 21.87 16.92 -2.77
C SER A 179 23.04 16.34 -3.53
#